data_fd6980450e3e56d5294c168eb8aea7ed
#
_entry.id   fd6980450e3e56d5294c168eb8aea7ed
#
_cell.length_a   1.000
_cell.length_b   1.000
_cell.length_c   1.000
_cell.angle_alpha   90.00
_cell.angle_beta   90.00
_cell.angle_gamma   90.00
#
_symmetry.space_group_name_H-M   'P 1'
#
loop_
_entity.id
_entity.type
_entity.pdbx_description
1 polymer ?
#
loop_
_entity_poly.entity_id
_entity_poly.type
_entity_poly.pdbx_seq_one_letter_code
_entity_poly.pdbx_strand_id
1 'polypeptide(L)'
;MFDASLFLRHNFARVWALASEKLTSLEIGYVSSVMLTELLSPSVGPHQSPTNIRPSILPGIQKLSLSVDYITDTMVGTISRGLMSLTHLDLRDTPLIEPRVTFDLTNYGLQQINQHGKLKHLSLFRSQEFMITYFRRVNDLGILLMADKCTNMESISLGGFCQVTDTGFKTILHSCSSLYKLRVSRGIHLTDLVFHDMSATSLCLTHVSVRWCNLLTNHAIKNLVSNTHLKVLDLRDCKNLGDEALKAISILPELKNLLMDGSDISDSGLSYLKGRVISSLVSLSVRGCKRLTDKCISALFEGSYKLELQDLDISNLPHLSDNGVLLLAKCRVPISALRMRQCPLIGDTSVMALASMQVDEDRGHGSSLHLLDIYNCGGITQLAFRWLRKPYFPKLRWLGVTGSINRDIIDALARNRPFLRVASHAEELGIDQWDNSDSLYMHDYDELDELEQWLLEGEVENEDEEMVDAEINPLML
;
A
#
# COMPACT_ATOMS: atom_id res chain seq x y z
N MET A 1 -4.29 -15.65 8.85
CA MET A 1 -3.50 -14.83 9.78
C MET A 1 -3.77 -15.34 11.20
N PHE A 2 -2.77 -15.87 11.90
CA PHE A 2 -2.93 -16.28 13.31
C PHE A 2 -2.50 -15.11 14.19
N ASP A 3 -3.41 -14.61 14.99
CA ASP A 3 -3.09 -13.65 16.04
C ASP A 3 -2.54 -14.41 17.27
N ALA A 4 -1.23 -14.41 17.43
CA ALA A 4 -0.56 -15.12 18.51
C ALA A 4 -0.77 -14.48 19.89
N SER A 5 -1.33 -13.27 19.97
CA SER A 5 -1.67 -12.64 21.26
C SER A 5 -2.74 -13.42 22.04
N LEU A 6 -3.52 -14.24 21.34
CA LEU A 6 -4.53 -15.13 21.92
C LEU A 6 -3.98 -16.48 22.41
N PHE A 7 -2.72 -16.80 22.11
CA PHE A 7 -2.11 -18.06 22.52
C PHE A 7 -1.28 -17.88 23.79
N LEU A 8 -1.71 -18.47 24.88
CA LEU A 8 -0.88 -18.68 26.06
C LEU A 8 0.41 -19.43 25.63
N ARG A 9 1.55 -19.06 26.23
CA ARG A 9 2.91 -19.58 25.92
C ARG A 9 2.98 -21.10 25.64
N HIS A 10 2.20 -21.89 26.37
CA HIS A 10 2.12 -23.34 26.20
C HIS A 10 1.43 -23.80 24.91
N ASN A 11 0.43 -23.07 24.44
CA ASN A 11 -0.32 -23.44 23.24
C ASN A 11 0.47 -23.12 21.98
N PHE A 12 1.24 -22.02 21.99
CA PHE A 12 2.09 -21.67 20.85
C PHE A 12 3.20 -22.70 20.63
N ALA A 13 3.88 -23.16 21.69
CA ALA A 13 4.89 -24.22 21.60
C ALA A 13 4.31 -25.53 21.08
N ARG A 14 3.05 -25.87 21.39
CA ARG A 14 2.35 -27.03 20.85
C ARG A 14 2.01 -26.89 19.38
N VAL A 15 1.50 -25.74 18.94
CA VAL A 15 1.24 -25.45 17.53
C VAL A 15 2.54 -25.51 16.73
N TRP A 16 3.61 -24.98 17.29
CA TRP A 16 4.95 -25.01 16.70
C TRP A 16 5.52 -26.43 16.58
N ALA A 17 5.31 -27.25 17.59
CA ALA A 17 5.73 -28.64 17.58
C ALA A 17 4.91 -29.52 16.59
N LEU A 18 3.69 -29.10 16.25
CA LEU A 18 2.85 -29.74 15.25
C LEU A 18 3.14 -29.21 13.82
N ALA A 19 3.95 -28.16 13.69
CA ALA A 19 4.31 -27.62 12.39
C ALA A 19 5.09 -28.66 11.59
N SER A 20 4.54 -29.05 10.47
CA SER A 20 5.12 -30.06 9.57
C SER A 20 6.46 -29.58 9.03
N GLU A 21 7.40 -30.49 8.80
CA GLU A 21 8.65 -30.24 8.04
C GLU A 21 8.39 -29.68 6.63
N LYS A 22 7.16 -29.82 6.12
CA LYS A 22 6.69 -29.25 4.85
C LYS A 22 6.29 -27.78 4.94
N LEU A 23 6.24 -27.18 6.14
CA LEU A 23 5.90 -25.77 6.30
C LEU A 23 7.00 -24.89 5.71
N THR A 24 6.69 -24.16 4.63
CA THR A 24 7.63 -23.28 3.92
C THR A 24 7.40 -21.80 4.19
N SER A 25 6.20 -21.42 4.62
CA SER A 25 5.81 -20.03 4.88
C SER A 25 5.11 -19.90 6.23
N LEU A 26 5.52 -18.92 7.02
CA LEU A 26 4.92 -18.61 8.31
C LEU A 26 4.70 -17.10 8.43
N GLU A 27 3.45 -16.71 8.63
CA GLU A 27 3.04 -15.35 8.89
C GLU A 27 2.34 -15.27 10.24
N ILE A 28 2.82 -14.40 11.14
CA ILE A 28 2.26 -14.20 12.48
C ILE A 28 1.98 -12.72 12.68
N GLY A 29 0.73 -12.37 12.96
CA GLY A 29 0.29 -10.99 13.16
C GLY A 29 0.98 -10.29 14.32
N TYR A 30 1.20 -11.00 15.45
CA TYR A 30 1.99 -10.49 16.56
C TYR A 30 2.60 -11.61 17.39
N VAL A 31 3.87 -11.43 17.79
CA VAL A 31 4.58 -12.34 18.70
C VAL A 31 5.62 -11.55 19.52
N SER A 32 5.79 -11.87 20.79
CA SER A 32 6.88 -11.28 21.60
C SER A 32 8.24 -11.75 21.09
N SER A 33 9.18 -10.84 20.96
CA SER A 33 10.58 -11.11 20.55
C SER A 33 11.27 -12.11 21.49
N VAL A 34 10.97 -12.06 22.78
CA VAL A 34 11.49 -12.99 23.79
C VAL A 34 10.97 -14.40 23.54
N MET A 35 9.66 -14.54 23.33
CA MET A 35 9.02 -15.83 23.09
C MET A 35 9.51 -16.48 21.80
N LEU A 36 9.66 -15.68 20.72
CA LEU A 36 10.22 -16.16 19.47
C LEU A 36 11.68 -16.64 19.63
N THR A 37 12.48 -15.87 20.36
CA THR A 37 13.90 -16.22 20.62
C THR A 37 14.00 -17.52 21.40
N GLU A 38 13.17 -17.72 22.42
CA GLU A 38 13.14 -18.98 23.19
C GLU A 38 12.71 -20.18 22.33
N LEU A 39 11.74 -20.00 21.44
CA LEU A 39 11.27 -21.07 20.56
C LEU A 39 12.28 -21.50 19.51
N LEU A 40 13.02 -20.56 18.95
CA LEU A 40 14.05 -20.80 17.95
C LEU A 40 15.40 -21.19 18.57
N SER A 41 15.60 -20.94 19.86
CA SER A 41 16.82 -21.34 20.57
C SER A 41 16.80 -22.86 20.82
N PRO A 42 17.89 -23.59 20.52
CA PRO A 42 17.97 -24.99 20.87
C PRO A 42 17.87 -25.15 22.38
N SER A 43 16.90 -25.91 22.87
CA SER A 43 16.77 -26.22 24.29
C SER A 43 18.01 -27.03 24.72
N VAL A 44 18.93 -26.37 25.42
CA VAL A 44 20.08 -27.04 26.04
C VAL A 44 19.55 -27.75 27.28
N GLY A 45 19.30 -29.06 27.15
CA GLY A 45 19.05 -29.91 28.33
C GLY A 45 20.30 -29.99 29.18
N PRO A 46 20.18 -30.04 30.53
CA PRO A 46 21.32 -29.96 31.46
C PRO A 46 22.35 -31.12 31.36
N HIS A 47 22.15 -32.07 30.45
CA HIS A 47 22.99 -33.31 30.35
C HIS A 47 23.40 -33.66 28.92
N GLN A 48 23.47 -32.73 27.95
CA GLN A 48 23.91 -33.06 26.59
C GLN A 48 25.26 -32.42 26.25
N SER A 49 26.17 -33.23 25.74
CA SER A 49 27.47 -32.79 25.25
C SER A 49 27.35 -31.80 24.07
N PRO A 50 28.28 -30.84 23.91
CA PRO A 50 28.14 -29.71 22.96
C PRO A 50 28.28 -30.11 21.47
N THR A 51 28.34 -31.37 21.14
CA THR A 51 28.56 -31.86 19.76
C THR A 51 27.29 -32.23 18.99
N ASN A 52 26.12 -32.28 19.63
CA ASN A 52 24.87 -32.55 18.94
C ASN A 52 24.07 -31.23 18.70
N ILE A 53 24.34 -30.56 17.59
CA ILE A 53 23.47 -29.50 17.04
C ILE A 53 22.14 -30.18 16.68
N ARG A 54 21.12 -29.98 17.47
CA ARG A 54 19.77 -30.43 17.10
C ARG A 54 19.37 -29.73 15.81
N PRO A 55 18.76 -30.44 14.87
CA PRO A 55 18.25 -29.83 13.65
C PRO A 55 17.27 -28.71 13.99
N SER A 56 17.27 -27.66 13.17
CA SER A 56 16.29 -26.56 13.25
C SER A 56 14.89 -27.12 13.44
N ILE A 57 14.12 -26.54 14.36
CA ILE A 57 12.73 -26.94 14.63
C ILE A 57 11.86 -26.80 13.38
N LEU A 58 12.25 -25.88 12.46
CA LEU A 58 11.55 -25.59 11.20
C LEU A 58 12.53 -25.53 10.02
N PRO A 59 13.10 -26.66 9.59
CA PRO A 59 14.13 -26.66 8.54
C PRO A 59 13.61 -26.23 7.17
N GLY A 60 12.30 -26.35 6.92
CA GLY A 60 11.65 -26.03 5.65
C GLY A 60 11.24 -24.58 5.45
N ILE A 61 11.30 -23.74 6.50
CA ILE A 61 10.83 -22.35 6.40
C ILE A 61 11.70 -21.53 5.44
N GLN A 62 11.05 -21.02 4.40
CA GLN A 62 11.63 -20.14 3.39
C GLN A 62 11.12 -18.69 3.54
N LYS A 63 9.89 -18.51 4.02
CA LYS A 63 9.27 -17.19 4.20
C LYS A 63 8.84 -17.02 5.65
N LEU A 64 9.27 -15.92 6.27
CA LEU A 64 8.91 -15.54 7.63
C LEU A 64 8.47 -14.08 7.67
N SER A 65 7.22 -13.82 8.04
CA SER A 65 6.67 -12.48 8.26
C SER A 65 6.13 -12.38 9.68
N LEU A 66 6.63 -11.42 10.45
CA LEU A 66 6.31 -11.26 11.87
C LEU A 66 6.10 -9.79 12.23
N SER A 67 5.03 -9.51 12.99
CA SER A 67 4.96 -8.29 13.80
C SER A 67 5.36 -8.61 15.24
N VAL A 68 6.29 -7.81 15.79
CA VAL A 68 6.88 -8.04 17.11
C VAL A 68 6.81 -6.79 17.99
N ASP A 69 7.02 -6.96 19.30
CA ASP A 69 7.19 -5.85 20.24
C ASP A 69 8.45 -5.03 19.91
N TYR A 70 9.58 -5.70 19.73
CA TYR A 70 10.87 -5.11 19.40
C TYR A 70 11.66 -5.99 18.44
N ILE A 71 12.21 -5.39 17.38
CA ILE A 71 13.24 -6.05 16.58
C ILE A 71 14.57 -5.89 17.30
N THR A 72 15.14 -7.02 17.77
CA THR A 72 16.35 -7.04 18.59
C THR A 72 17.50 -7.79 17.90
N ASP A 73 18.75 -7.47 18.24
CA ASP A 73 19.93 -8.18 17.74
C ASP A 73 19.86 -9.69 18.02
N THR A 74 19.41 -10.04 19.22
CA THR A 74 19.28 -11.45 19.64
C THR A 74 18.29 -12.21 18.80
N MET A 75 17.12 -11.61 18.54
CA MET A 75 16.06 -12.21 17.73
C MET A 75 16.53 -12.40 16.28
N VAL A 76 17.07 -11.36 15.67
CA VAL A 76 17.57 -11.42 14.28
C VAL A 76 18.66 -12.46 14.13
N GLY A 77 19.62 -12.51 15.08
CA GLY A 77 20.68 -13.51 15.10
C GLY A 77 20.14 -14.93 15.28
N THR A 78 19.11 -15.13 16.10
CA THR A 78 18.50 -16.45 16.32
C THR A 78 17.71 -16.91 15.08
N ILE A 79 16.93 -16.04 14.45
CA ILE A 79 16.24 -16.31 13.19
C ILE A 79 17.26 -16.72 12.12
N SER A 80 18.30 -15.90 11.94
CA SER A 80 19.29 -16.10 10.87
C SER A 80 20.09 -17.38 11.03
N ARG A 81 20.40 -17.80 12.25
CA ARG A 81 21.08 -19.08 12.54
C ARG A 81 20.15 -20.28 12.47
N GLY A 82 18.91 -20.11 12.99
CA GLY A 82 17.97 -21.22 13.14
C GLY A 82 17.25 -21.61 11.86
N LEU A 83 17.04 -20.68 10.92
CA LEU A 83 16.26 -20.91 9.71
C LEU A 83 17.16 -20.94 8.46
N MET A 84 17.77 -22.10 8.23
CA MET A 84 18.80 -22.29 7.18
C MET A 84 18.28 -22.16 5.74
N SER A 85 16.98 -22.26 5.52
CA SER A 85 16.34 -22.21 4.19
C SER A 85 15.67 -20.87 3.91
N LEU A 86 15.86 -19.87 4.79
CA LEU A 86 15.17 -18.59 4.72
C LEU A 86 15.57 -17.78 3.48
N THR A 87 14.58 -17.44 2.66
CA THR A 87 14.71 -16.59 1.47
C THR A 87 13.98 -15.26 1.62
N HIS A 88 12.96 -15.20 2.47
CA HIS A 88 12.16 -13.99 2.72
C HIS A 88 12.05 -13.75 4.23
N LEU A 89 12.46 -12.57 4.66
CA LEU A 89 12.34 -12.11 6.05
C LEU A 89 11.65 -10.75 6.09
N ASP A 90 10.46 -10.70 6.69
CA ASP A 90 9.72 -9.46 6.96
C ASP A 90 9.50 -9.34 8.47
N LEU A 91 10.11 -8.33 9.07
CA LEU A 91 9.98 -8.02 10.48
C LEU A 91 9.45 -6.60 10.66
N ARG A 92 8.40 -6.46 11.45
CA ARG A 92 7.79 -5.17 11.79
C ARG A 92 7.69 -5.03 13.30
N ASP A 93 8.09 -3.88 13.82
CA ASP A 93 7.84 -3.50 15.21
C ASP A 93 7.17 -2.13 15.32
N THR A 94 6.46 -1.93 16.43
CA THR A 94 5.74 -0.68 16.72
C THR A 94 5.96 -0.27 18.16
N PRO A 95 7.21 -0.02 18.61
CA PRO A 95 7.49 0.34 19.97
C PRO A 95 6.85 1.69 20.34
N LEU A 96 6.15 1.74 21.49
CA LEU A 96 5.53 2.97 22.01
C LEU A 96 6.55 3.99 22.51
N ILE A 97 7.69 3.51 22.95
CA ILE A 97 8.81 4.30 23.48
C ILE A 97 10.12 3.85 22.84
N GLU A 98 11.11 4.72 22.83
CA GLU A 98 12.46 4.39 22.35
C GLU A 98 13.02 3.16 23.08
N PRO A 99 13.41 2.08 22.39
CA PRO A 99 13.89 0.87 23.04
C PRO A 99 15.24 1.09 23.74
N ARG A 100 15.45 0.36 24.85
CA ARG A 100 16.79 0.26 25.44
C ARG A 100 17.74 -0.53 24.54
N VAL A 101 19.05 -0.34 24.71
CA VAL A 101 20.08 -1.00 23.86
C VAL A 101 19.88 -2.52 23.76
N THR A 102 19.55 -3.17 24.87
CA THR A 102 19.34 -4.63 24.92
C THR A 102 18.09 -5.12 24.17
N PHE A 103 17.16 -4.22 23.87
CA PHE A 103 15.90 -4.50 23.19
C PHE A 103 15.82 -3.78 21.83
N ASP A 104 16.94 -3.44 21.24
CA ASP A 104 16.99 -2.72 19.98
C ASP A 104 17.86 -3.42 18.93
N LEU A 105 17.62 -3.08 17.68
CA LEU A 105 18.46 -3.47 16.57
C LEU A 105 19.66 -2.50 16.48
N THR A 106 20.86 -3.08 16.35
CA THR A 106 22.10 -2.33 16.18
C THR A 106 22.83 -2.78 14.91
N ASN A 107 23.98 -2.18 14.62
CA ASN A 107 24.87 -2.64 13.53
C ASN A 107 25.25 -4.11 13.67
N TYR A 108 25.37 -4.60 14.91
CA TYR A 108 25.69 -5.99 15.19
C TYR A 108 24.56 -6.94 14.74
N GLY A 109 23.30 -6.58 15.00
CA GLY A 109 22.16 -7.37 14.55
C GLY A 109 22.05 -7.42 13.03
N LEU A 110 22.26 -6.29 12.34
CA LEU A 110 22.31 -6.27 10.88
C LEU A 110 23.42 -7.18 10.31
N GLN A 111 24.58 -7.20 10.94
CA GLN A 111 25.67 -8.09 10.56
C GLN A 111 25.31 -9.58 10.69
N GLN A 112 24.35 -9.92 11.56
CA GLN A 112 23.88 -11.31 11.74
C GLN A 112 22.89 -11.75 10.65
N ILE A 113 22.37 -10.84 9.85
CA ILE A 113 21.42 -11.18 8.77
C ILE A 113 22.10 -12.02 7.70
N ASN A 114 21.31 -12.98 7.14
CA ASN A 114 21.71 -13.80 5.99
C ASN A 114 22.99 -14.65 6.19
N GLN A 115 23.16 -15.26 7.35
CA GLN A 115 24.33 -16.11 7.63
C GLN A 115 24.50 -17.28 6.66
N HIS A 116 23.41 -17.73 6.04
CA HIS A 116 23.41 -18.85 5.09
C HIS A 116 23.45 -18.41 3.61
N GLY A 117 23.47 -17.11 3.33
CA GLY A 117 23.58 -16.54 1.98
C GLY A 117 22.37 -16.76 1.06
N LYS A 118 21.21 -17.19 1.60
CA LYS A 118 20.03 -17.55 0.80
C LYS A 118 18.95 -16.47 0.76
N LEU A 119 19.07 -15.43 1.57
CA LEU A 119 18.06 -14.38 1.67
C LEU A 119 18.02 -13.57 0.38
N LYS A 120 16.82 -13.43 -0.18
CA LYS A 120 16.51 -12.66 -1.38
C LYS A 120 15.64 -11.45 -1.09
N HIS A 121 14.78 -11.54 -0.09
CA HIS A 121 13.86 -10.47 0.28
C HIS A 121 14.01 -10.15 1.76
N LEU A 122 14.33 -8.89 2.05
CA LEU A 122 14.48 -8.38 3.41
C LEU A 122 13.57 -7.17 3.61
N SER A 123 12.76 -7.22 4.66
CA SER A 123 11.94 -6.10 5.11
C SER A 123 12.13 -5.90 6.62
N LEU A 124 12.58 -4.72 7.01
CA LEU A 124 12.74 -4.30 8.41
C LEU A 124 12.05 -2.96 8.58
N PHE A 125 10.95 -2.95 9.30
CA PHE A 125 10.15 -1.75 9.51
C PHE A 125 9.93 -1.45 10.98
N ARG A 126 10.21 -0.19 11.34
CA ARG A 126 9.77 0.41 12.60
C ARG A 126 8.84 1.55 12.28
N SER A 127 7.56 1.38 12.58
CA SER A 127 6.53 2.38 12.26
C SER A 127 5.39 2.32 13.25
N GLN A 128 5.01 3.49 13.74
CA GLN A 128 3.76 3.70 14.47
C GLN A 128 3.05 4.93 13.92
N GLU A 129 1.73 4.91 13.82
CA GLU A 129 0.95 6.01 13.24
C GLU A 129 1.07 7.31 14.05
N PHE A 130 1.07 7.21 15.38
CA PHE A 130 1.01 8.37 16.29
C PHE A 130 2.32 8.71 16.99
N MET A 131 3.26 7.75 17.12
CA MET A 131 4.57 7.97 17.73
C MET A 131 5.68 7.47 16.83
N ILE A 132 6.60 8.37 16.49
CA ILE A 132 7.68 8.05 15.55
C ILE A 132 8.90 7.64 16.37
N THR A 133 9.15 6.32 16.43
CA THR A 133 10.41 5.76 16.91
C THR A 133 11.27 5.32 15.74
N TYR A 134 12.60 5.30 15.93
CA TYR A 134 13.56 5.01 14.87
C TYR A 134 14.59 3.98 15.31
N PHE A 135 15.24 3.31 14.36
CA PHE A 135 16.45 2.51 14.59
C PHE A 135 17.67 3.43 14.75
N ARG A 136 17.82 4.05 15.93
CA ARG A 136 18.86 5.05 16.20
C ARG A 136 20.26 4.47 16.32
N ARG A 137 20.39 3.14 16.49
CA ARG A 137 21.66 2.45 16.72
C ARG A 137 22.17 1.74 15.47
N VAL A 138 21.51 1.98 14.34
CA VAL A 138 21.93 1.50 13.03
C VAL A 138 22.35 2.69 12.18
N ASN A 139 23.56 2.64 11.64
CA ASN A 139 24.11 3.63 10.72
C ASN A 139 24.68 2.96 9.45
N ASP A 140 25.42 3.70 8.63
CA ASP A 140 25.97 3.22 7.37
C ASP A 140 26.86 1.98 7.54
N LEU A 141 27.60 1.87 8.65
CA LEU A 141 28.42 0.69 8.91
C LEU A 141 27.57 -0.58 9.02
N GLY A 142 26.41 -0.53 9.69
CA GLY A 142 25.50 -1.67 9.79
C GLY A 142 24.99 -2.11 8.42
N ILE A 143 24.63 -1.15 7.58
CA ILE A 143 24.18 -1.40 6.21
C ILE A 143 25.32 -2.02 5.37
N LEU A 144 26.55 -1.50 5.47
CA LEU A 144 27.72 -2.04 4.79
C LEU A 144 27.96 -3.50 5.16
N LEU A 145 27.96 -3.82 6.46
CA LEU A 145 28.17 -5.19 6.97
C LEU A 145 27.05 -6.16 6.55
N MET A 146 25.83 -5.66 6.40
CA MET A 146 24.70 -6.43 5.88
C MET A 146 24.86 -6.68 4.38
N ALA A 147 25.12 -5.63 3.60
CA ALA A 147 25.21 -5.68 2.14
C ALA A 147 26.29 -6.62 1.65
N ASP A 148 27.40 -6.71 2.36
CA ASP A 148 28.51 -7.64 2.06
C ASP A 148 28.05 -9.12 2.04
N LYS A 149 27.09 -9.48 2.87
CA LYS A 149 26.50 -10.84 2.93
C LYS A 149 25.25 -11.01 2.08
N CYS A 150 24.70 -9.93 1.55
CA CYS A 150 23.39 -9.88 0.93
C CYS A 150 23.47 -9.55 -0.57
N THR A 151 24.50 -10.02 -1.28
CA THR A 151 24.74 -9.72 -2.70
C THR A 151 23.65 -10.24 -3.64
N ASN A 152 22.94 -11.30 -3.24
CA ASN A 152 21.87 -11.94 -4.01
C ASN A 152 20.47 -11.35 -3.69
N MET A 153 20.43 -10.20 -3.01
CA MET A 153 19.15 -9.55 -2.70
C MET A 153 18.40 -9.13 -3.96
N GLU A 154 17.13 -9.49 -4.00
CA GLU A 154 16.17 -9.12 -5.02
C GLU A 154 15.26 -7.96 -4.57
N SER A 155 14.94 -7.91 -3.27
CA SER A 155 14.09 -6.86 -2.67
C SER A 155 14.59 -6.45 -1.29
N ILE A 156 14.72 -5.15 -1.06
CA ILE A 156 15.08 -4.57 0.24
C ILE A 156 14.06 -3.49 0.60
N SER A 157 13.53 -3.60 1.82
CA SER A 157 12.60 -2.65 2.41
C SER A 157 13.08 -2.24 3.81
N LEU A 158 13.43 -0.96 3.98
CA LEU A 158 13.95 -0.42 5.24
C LEU A 158 13.11 0.77 5.68
N GLY A 159 12.52 0.70 6.88
CA GLY A 159 11.70 1.76 7.46
C GLY A 159 12.17 2.20 8.83
N GLY A 160 12.40 3.52 9.01
CA GLY A 160 12.81 4.09 10.30
C GLY A 160 14.31 4.05 10.60
N PHE A 161 15.17 3.92 9.59
CA PHE A 161 16.63 3.94 9.72
C PHE A 161 17.19 5.36 9.68
N CYS A 162 17.00 6.12 10.76
CA CYS A 162 17.25 7.55 10.81
C CYS A 162 18.72 7.97 10.81
N GLN A 163 19.69 7.09 11.10
CA GLN A 163 21.13 7.37 11.09
C GLN A 163 21.84 6.85 9.82
N VAL A 164 21.07 6.26 8.90
CA VAL A 164 21.60 5.80 7.61
C VAL A 164 21.53 6.97 6.61
N THR A 165 22.64 7.23 5.96
CA THR A 165 22.80 8.31 4.96
C THR A 165 22.80 7.75 3.54
N ASP A 166 23.04 8.63 2.56
CA ASP A 166 23.22 8.23 1.16
C ASP A 166 24.29 7.15 0.99
N THR A 167 25.35 7.18 1.80
CA THR A 167 26.44 6.20 1.73
C THR A 167 25.94 4.77 2.00
N GLY A 168 25.12 4.57 3.03
CA GLY A 168 24.56 3.28 3.33
C GLY A 168 23.64 2.77 2.23
N PHE A 169 22.72 3.60 1.74
CA PHE A 169 21.82 3.19 0.67
C PHE A 169 22.52 2.99 -0.68
N LYS A 170 23.54 3.79 -1.02
CA LYS A 170 24.40 3.55 -2.18
C LYS A 170 25.11 2.20 -2.08
N THR A 171 25.58 1.81 -0.90
CA THR A 171 26.20 0.50 -0.69
C THR A 171 25.24 -0.62 -1.10
N ILE A 172 23.98 -0.55 -0.72
CA ILE A 172 22.97 -1.53 -1.16
C ILE A 172 22.84 -1.54 -2.69
N LEU A 173 22.70 -0.37 -3.32
CA LEU A 173 22.53 -0.23 -4.75
C LEU A 173 23.74 -0.72 -5.56
N HIS A 174 24.93 -0.69 -5.01
CA HIS A 174 26.16 -1.16 -5.67
C HIS A 174 26.49 -2.63 -5.35
N SER A 175 26.12 -3.13 -4.17
CA SER A 175 26.46 -4.50 -3.76
C SER A 175 25.44 -5.54 -4.21
N CYS A 176 24.16 -5.17 -4.36
CA CYS A 176 23.05 -6.07 -4.66
C CYS A 176 22.69 -6.02 -6.14
N SER A 177 23.45 -6.71 -6.99
CA SER A 177 23.27 -6.64 -8.47
C SER A 177 21.94 -7.20 -8.99
N SER A 178 21.25 -8.04 -8.21
CA SER A 178 19.95 -8.62 -8.56
C SER A 178 18.76 -7.80 -8.04
N LEU A 179 19.02 -6.64 -7.43
CA LEU A 179 17.99 -5.83 -6.80
C LEU A 179 17.06 -5.22 -7.85
N TYR A 180 15.78 -5.56 -7.78
CA TYR A 180 14.73 -4.96 -8.60
C TYR A 180 13.72 -4.12 -7.80
N LYS A 181 13.67 -4.31 -6.46
CA LYS A 181 12.73 -3.59 -5.58
C LYS A 181 13.46 -2.96 -4.41
N LEU A 182 13.38 -1.64 -4.31
CA LEU A 182 13.91 -0.84 -3.20
C LEU A 182 12.79 -0.06 -2.53
N ARG A 183 12.66 -0.20 -1.21
CA ARG A 183 11.76 0.61 -0.40
C ARG A 183 12.50 1.22 0.78
N VAL A 184 12.42 2.54 0.89
CA VAL A 184 12.95 3.30 2.02
C VAL A 184 11.83 4.17 2.58
N SER A 185 11.62 4.09 3.89
CA SER A 185 10.63 4.94 4.56
C SER A 185 11.28 5.68 5.72
N ARG A 186 11.02 7.00 5.79
CA ARG A 186 11.59 7.87 6.85
C ARG A 186 13.12 7.87 6.86
N GLY A 187 13.73 7.90 5.68
CA GLY A 187 15.16 8.14 5.49
C GLY A 187 15.45 9.62 5.67
N ILE A 188 15.56 10.09 6.91
CA ILE A 188 15.65 11.52 7.22
C ILE A 188 16.97 12.17 6.77
N HIS A 189 18.02 11.38 6.51
CA HIS A 189 19.30 11.83 5.97
C HIS A 189 19.50 11.41 4.50
N LEU A 190 18.45 10.91 3.84
CA LEU A 190 18.49 10.53 2.44
C LEU A 190 18.35 11.77 1.56
N THR A 191 19.37 12.08 0.76
CA THR A 191 19.42 13.21 -0.16
C THR A 191 19.45 12.79 -1.62
N ASP A 192 19.50 13.74 -2.54
CA ASP A 192 19.59 13.48 -3.99
C ASP A 192 20.81 12.65 -4.39
N LEU A 193 21.84 12.63 -3.55
CA LEU A 193 23.08 11.90 -3.80
C LEU A 193 22.87 10.38 -3.84
N VAL A 194 21.83 9.85 -3.23
CA VAL A 194 21.55 8.39 -3.22
C VAL A 194 21.42 7.83 -4.64
N PHE A 195 20.84 8.58 -5.57
CA PHE A 195 20.61 8.16 -6.96
C PHE A 195 21.58 8.78 -7.97
N HIS A 196 22.62 9.50 -7.50
CA HIS A 196 23.50 10.27 -8.39
C HIS A 196 24.18 9.40 -9.46
N ASP A 197 24.60 8.18 -9.10
CA ASP A 197 25.38 7.30 -9.99
C ASP A 197 24.54 6.16 -10.59
N MET A 198 23.21 6.28 -10.60
CA MET A 198 22.32 5.19 -11.06
C MET A 198 22.56 4.78 -12.50
N SER A 199 22.91 5.71 -13.38
CA SER A 199 23.24 5.41 -14.79
C SER A 199 24.51 4.57 -14.96
N ALA A 200 25.40 4.54 -13.95
CA ALA A 200 26.61 3.72 -13.96
C ALA A 200 26.40 2.32 -13.37
N THR A 201 25.23 2.05 -12.78
CA THR A 201 24.90 0.74 -12.24
C THR A 201 24.23 -0.13 -13.31
N SER A 202 24.38 -1.46 -13.19
CA SER A 202 23.67 -2.43 -14.03
C SER A 202 22.30 -2.82 -13.46
N LEU A 203 21.79 -2.07 -12.47
CA LEU A 203 20.53 -2.39 -11.80
C LEU A 203 19.33 -2.15 -12.71
N CYS A 204 18.41 -3.10 -12.72
CA CYS A 204 17.12 -3.01 -13.38
C CYS A 204 16.02 -2.83 -12.33
N LEU A 205 15.97 -1.65 -11.66
CA LEU A 205 14.93 -1.37 -10.69
C LEU A 205 13.58 -1.25 -11.39
N THR A 206 12.62 -2.05 -10.94
CA THR A 206 11.24 -2.01 -11.40
C THR A 206 10.31 -1.36 -10.38
N HIS A 207 10.66 -1.44 -9.09
CA HIS A 207 9.87 -0.90 -8.00
C HIS A 207 10.75 -0.06 -7.08
N VAL A 208 10.46 1.23 -7.01
CA VAL A 208 11.12 2.15 -6.09
C VAL A 208 10.06 2.85 -5.25
N SER A 209 10.20 2.74 -3.93
CA SER A 209 9.39 3.46 -2.95
C SER A 209 10.30 4.22 -2.00
N VAL A 210 10.24 5.53 -2.02
CA VAL A 210 10.91 6.41 -1.05
C VAL A 210 9.88 7.33 -0.42
N ARG A 211 9.51 7.03 0.82
CA ARG A 211 8.43 7.71 1.53
C ARG A 211 8.97 8.52 2.70
N TRP A 212 8.40 9.69 2.96
CA TRP A 212 8.79 10.54 4.09
C TRP A 212 10.29 10.92 4.06
N CYS A 213 10.88 11.04 2.85
CA CYS A 213 12.27 11.40 2.65
C CYS A 213 12.35 12.88 2.24
N ASN A 214 12.28 13.78 3.21
CA ASN A 214 12.07 15.21 2.98
C ASN A 214 13.29 15.96 2.43
N LEU A 215 14.47 15.35 2.35
CA LEU A 215 15.66 15.95 1.74
C LEU A 215 15.79 15.62 0.24
N LEU A 216 14.96 14.70 -0.28
CA LEU A 216 14.90 14.41 -1.70
C LEU A 216 14.25 15.57 -2.45
N THR A 217 14.88 15.99 -3.55
CA THR A 217 14.37 17.01 -4.46
C THR A 217 14.15 16.45 -5.86
N ASN A 218 13.72 17.29 -6.78
CA ASN A 218 13.54 16.91 -8.18
C ASN A 218 14.82 16.33 -8.83
N HIS A 219 16.01 16.63 -8.31
CA HIS A 219 17.26 16.09 -8.83
C HIS A 219 17.42 14.60 -8.56
N ALA A 220 16.97 14.11 -7.41
CA ALA A 220 16.92 12.68 -7.13
C ALA A 220 16.14 11.93 -8.21
N ILE A 221 14.98 12.47 -8.59
CA ILE A 221 14.11 11.85 -9.59
C ILE A 221 14.74 11.91 -10.99
N LYS A 222 15.38 13.02 -11.36
CA LYS A 222 16.13 13.13 -12.64
C LYS A 222 17.21 12.06 -12.78
N ASN A 223 17.88 11.69 -11.69
CA ASN A 223 18.87 10.61 -11.69
C ASN A 223 18.22 9.23 -11.72
N LEU A 224 17.14 9.03 -10.95
CA LEU A 224 16.45 7.75 -10.83
C LEU A 224 15.81 7.30 -12.15
N VAL A 225 15.26 8.20 -12.95
CA VAL A 225 14.58 7.86 -14.23
C VAL A 225 15.52 7.34 -15.31
N SER A 226 16.84 7.33 -15.08
CA SER A 226 17.79 6.58 -15.92
C SER A 226 17.46 5.08 -15.91
N ASN A 227 16.81 4.57 -14.86
CA ASN A 227 16.18 3.25 -14.81
C ASN A 227 14.85 3.26 -15.56
N THR A 228 14.87 3.01 -16.86
CA THR A 228 13.69 3.04 -17.74
C THR A 228 12.71 1.90 -17.51
N HIS A 229 13.08 0.89 -16.74
CA HIS A 229 12.24 -0.28 -16.40
C HIS A 229 11.33 -0.08 -15.20
N LEU A 230 11.26 1.14 -14.65
CA LEU A 230 10.40 1.45 -13.52
C LEU A 230 8.93 1.24 -13.86
N LYS A 231 8.28 0.38 -13.08
CA LYS A 231 6.83 0.08 -13.14
C LYS A 231 6.08 0.70 -11.98
N VAL A 232 6.70 0.77 -10.80
CA VAL A 232 6.11 1.35 -9.60
C VAL A 232 7.06 2.41 -9.05
N LEU A 233 6.54 3.62 -8.88
CA LEU A 233 7.25 4.74 -8.28
C LEU A 233 6.37 5.37 -7.18
N ASP A 234 6.78 5.14 -5.94
CA ASP A 234 6.09 5.63 -4.76
C ASP A 234 6.96 6.66 -4.04
N LEU A 235 6.53 7.91 -4.12
CA LEU A 235 7.21 9.09 -3.61
C LEU A 235 6.36 9.83 -2.56
N ARG A 236 5.48 9.11 -1.89
CA ARG A 236 4.53 9.70 -0.93
C ARG A 236 5.24 10.44 0.19
N ASP A 237 4.72 11.61 0.51
CA ASP A 237 5.18 12.47 1.59
C ASP A 237 6.63 12.99 1.44
N CYS A 238 7.13 13.04 0.20
CA CYS A 238 8.37 13.72 -0.15
C CYS A 238 8.04 15.16 -0.58
N LYS A 239 7.99 16.08 0.39
CA LYS A 239 7.42 17.43 0.24
C LYS A 239 8.18 18.35 -0.72
N ASN A 240 9.45 18.08 -1.00
CA ASN A 240 10.30 18.92 -1.88
C ASN A 240 10.29 18.47 -3.34
N LEU A 241 9.39 17.51 -3.70
CA LEU A 241 9.14 17.13 -5.07
C LEU A 241 8.06 18.01 -5.68
N GLY A 242 8.32 18.56 -6.85
CA GLY A 242 7.41 19.44 -7.58
C GLY A 242 7.32 19.09 -9.06
N ASP A 243 6.88 20.05 -9.87
CA ASP A 243 6.58 19.85 -11.29
C ASP A 243 7.77 19.33 -12.12
N GLU A 244 9.01 19.70 -11.78
CA GLU A 244 10.21 19.19 -12.45
C GLU A 244 10.45 17.69 -12.22
N ALA A 245 9.96 17.12 -11.12
CA ALA A 245 9.96 15.68 -10.92
C ALA A 245 8.99 14.99 -11.90
N LEU A 246 7.78 15.53 -12.07
CA LEU A 246 6.80 15.00 -13.04
C LEU A 246 7.31 15.07 -14.47
N LYS A 247 8.02 16.16 -14.81
CA LYS A 247 8.70 16.30 -16.11
C LYS A 247 9.77 15.23 -16.32
N ALA A 248 10.54 14.89 -15.28
CA ALA A 248 11.50 13.80 -15.37
C ALA A 248 10.79 12.43 -15.50
N ILE A 249 9.73 12.18 -14.74
CA ILE A 249 8.93 10.95 -14.76
C ILE A 249 8.28 10.72 -16.13
N SER A 250 7.94 11.79 -16.86
CA SER A 250 7.23 11.70 -18.15
C SER A 250 7.96 10.90 -19.23
N ILE A 251 9.25 10.62 -19.09
CA ILE A 251 10.03 9.80 -20.02
C ILE A 251 9.93 8.29 -19.77
N LEU A 252 9.38 7.86 -18.60
CA LEU A 252 9.33 6.46 -18.21
C LEU A 252 8.30 5.69 -19.06
N PRO A 253 8.72 4.64 -19.81
CA PRO A 253 7.84 3.98 -20.77
C PRO A 253 6.93 2.90 -20.18
N GLU A 254 7.30 2.34 -19.01
CA GLU A 254 6.65 1.16 -18.42
C GLU A 254 5.95 1.46 -17.10
N LEU A 255 5.85 2.75 -16.72
CA LEU A 255 5.31 3.13 -15.43
C LEU A 255 3.81 2.79 -15.36
N LYS A 256 3.44 1.97 -14.37
CA LYS A 256 2.06 1.54 -14.10
C LYS A 256 1.48 2.23 -12.86
N ASN A 257 2.28 2.43 -11.82
CA ASN A 257 1.81 3.00 -10.56
C ASN A 257 2.67 4.20 -10.19
N LEU A 258 2.03 5.35 -10.02
CA LEU A 258 2.66 6.60 -9.58
C LEU A 258 1.94 7.16 -8.36
N LEU A 259 2.66 7.25 -7.23
CA LEU A 259 2.13 7.82 -5.99
C LEU A 259 2.98 9.01 -5.57
N MET A 260 2.35 10.19 -5.53
CA MET A 260 3.02 11.48 -5.25
C MET A 260 2.32 12.26 -4.13
N ASP A 261 1.70 11.55 -3.20
CA ASP A 261 0.91 12.16 -2.12
C ASP A 261 1.74 13.17 -1.32
N GLY A 262 1.12 14.30 -0.99
CA GLY A 262 1.75 15.34 -0.17
C GLY A 262 2.91 16.10 -0.83
N SER A 263 3.14 15.92 -2.12
CA SER A 263 4.17 16.64 -2.88
C SER A 263 3.71 18.03 -3.33
N ASP A 264 4.66 18.89 -3.72
CA ASP A 264 4.41 20.29 -4.14
C ASP A 264 4.16 20.41 -5.66
N ILE A 265 3.36 19.49 -6.22
CA ILE A 265 3.00 19.49 -7.64
C ILE A 265 1.79 20.38 -7.91
N SER A 266 1.75 20.96 -9.12
CA SER A 266 0.66 21.79 -9.61
C SER A 266 -0.08 21.17 -10.80
N ASP A 267 -1.19 21.79 -11.21
CA ASP A 267 -1.93 21.39 -12.42
C ASP A 267 -1.03 21.40 -13.67
N SER A 268 -0.11 22.37 -13.76
CA SER A 268 0.86 22.46 -14.86
C SER A 268 1.83 21.29 -14.85
N GLY A 269 2.27 20.85 -13.66
CA GLY A 269 3.14 19.68 -13.49
C GLY A 269 2.47 18.41 -13.99
N LEU A 270 1.21 18.20 -13.66
CA LEU A 270 0.45 17.02 -14.11
C LEU A 270 0.32 16.96 -15.63
N SER A 271 0.33 18.10 -16.33
CA SER A 271 0.28 18.11 -17.79
C SER A 271 1.48 17.41 -18.47
N TYR A 272 2.65 17.29 -17.78
CA TYR A 272 3.79 16.53 -18.30
C TYR A 272 3.50 15.01 -18.42
N LEU A 273 2.59 14.48 -17.63
CA LEU A 273 2.22 13.05 -17.70
C LEU A 273 1.34 12.76 -18.91
N LYS A 274 0.76 13.79 -19.54
CA LYS A 274 -0.12 13.65 -20.71
C LYS A 274 0.59 12.92 -21.85
N GLY A 275 -0.11 12.03 -22.49
CA GLY A 275 0.43 11.22 -23.57
C GLY A 275 0.82 9.82 -23.10
N ARG A 276 2.12 9.46 -23.22
CA ARG A 276 2.56 8.08 -23.02
C ARG A 276 2.37 7.56 -21.60
N VAL A 277 2.76 8.35 -20.59
CA VAL A 277 2.74 7.90 -19.19
C VAL A 277 1.30 7.72 -18.72
N ILE A 278 0.43 8.71 -18.91
CA ILE A 278 -0.96 8.61 -18.45
C ILE A 278 -1.71 7.45 -19.14
N SER A 279 -1.35 7.12 -20.38
CA SER A 279 -1.95 6.00 -21.11
C SER A 279 -1.50 4.63 -20.58
N SER A 280 -0.33 4.54 -19.95
CA SER A 280 0.20 3.29 -19.37
C SER A 280 -0.08 3.16 -17.87
N LEU A 281 -0.43 4.27 -17.17
CA LEU A 281 -0.74 4.22 -15.73
C LEU A 281 -2.03 3.43 -15.48
N VAL A 282 -1.93 2.51 -14.53
CA VAL A 282 -3.05 1.76 -13.95
C VAL A 282 -3.53 2.44 -12.68
N SER A 283 -2.59 3.07 -11.94
CA SER A 283 -2.90 3.72 -10.68
C SER A 283 -2.12 5.02 -10.51
N LEU A 284 -2.84 6.06 -10.07
CA LEU A 284 -2.31 7.38 -9.78
C LEU A 284 -2.84 7.88 -8.44
N SER A 285 -1.93 8.26 -7.53
CA SER A 285 -2.29 8.95 -6.30
C SER A 285 -1.58 10.31 -6.21
N VAL A 286 -2.37 11.36 -6.00
CA VAL A 286 -1.93 12.75 -5.78
C VAL A 286 -2.59 13.33 -4.53
N ARG A 287 -2.91 12.47 -3.58
CA ARG A 287 -3.56 12.82 -2.31
C ARG A 287 -2.80 13.93 -1.59
N GLY A 288 -3.50 14.94 -1.10
CA GLY A 288 -2.90 16.00 -0.29
C GLY A 288 -1.97 16.96 -1.03
N CYS A 289 -1.92 16.92 -2.36
CA CYS A 289 -1.19 17.89 -3.18
C CYS A 289 -1.95 19.21 -3.24
N LYS A 290 -1.66 20.11 -2.31
CA LYS A 290 -2.48 21.30 -2.01
C LYS A 290 -2.60 22.33 -3.13
N ARG A 291 -1.70 22.29 -4.13
CA ARG A 291 -1.69 23.23 -5.28
C ARG A 291 -2.57 22.75 -6.44
N LEU A 292 -3.14 21.54 -6.33
CA LEU A 292 -4.04 21.00 -7.36
C LEU A 292 -5.43 21.60 -7.23
N THR A 293 -6.02 21.93 -8.39
CA THR A 293 -7.37 22.48 -8.54
C THR A 293 -8.19 21.60 -9.51
N ASP A 294 -9.41 22.02 -9.85
CA ASP A 294 -10.22 21.34 -10.88
C ASP A 294 -9.49 21.18 -12.22
N LYS A 295 -8.51 22.04 -12.51
CA LYS A 295 -7.73 21.99 -13.75
C LYS A 295 -6.81 20.76 -13.83
N CYS A 296 -6.52 20.11 -12.70
CA CYS A 296 -5.71 18.88 -12.69
C CYS A 296 -6.35 17.78 -13.56
N ILE A 297 -7.67 17.71 -13.57
CA ILE A 297 -8.43 16.72 -14.35
C ILE A 297 -8.28 16.97 -15.86
N SER A 298 -8.46 18.21 -16.30
CA SER A 298 -8.25 18.55 -17.72
C SER A 298 -6.77 18.41 -18.13
N ALA A 299 -5.83 18.76 -17.23
CA ALA A 299 -4.41 18.61 -17.48
C ALA A 299 -4.01 17.14 -17.72
N LEU A 300 -4.64 16.20 -17.01
CA LEU A 300 -4.36 14.77 -17.14
C LEU A 300 -5.08 14.11 -18.34
N PHE A 301 -6.39 14.35 -18.47
CA PHE A 301 -7.25 13.48 -19.26
C PHE A 301 -7.78 14.12 -20.55
N GLU A 302 -7.80 15.45 -20.68
CA GLU A 302 -8.33 16.09 -21.86
C GLU A 302 -7.54 15.73 -23.13
N GLY A 303 -8.24 15.15 -24.12
CA GLY A 303 -7.62 14.70 -25.38
C GLY A 303 -6.77 13.42 -25.25
N SER A 304 -6.83 12.72 -24.13
CA SER A 304 -6.19 11.42 -23.95
C SER A 304 -7.09 10.30 -24.45
N TYR A 305 -6.52 9.34 -25.18
CA TYR A 305 -7.23 8.19 -25.72
C TYR A 305 -6.60 6.90 -25.21
N LYS A 306 -7.41 5.87 -24.97
CA LYS A 306 -6.97 4.54 -24.53
C LYS A 306 -6.23 4.58 -23.18
N LEU A 307 -6.91 5.06 -22.16
CA LEU A 307 -6.40 5.07 -20.79
C LEU A 307 -6.56 3.69 -20.15
N GLU A 308 -5.53 3.25 -19.40
CA GLU A 308 -5.56 2.04 -18.58
C GLU A 308 -5.81 2.35 -17.09
N LEU A 309 -6.04 3.61 -16.75
CA LEU A 309 -6.16 4.06 -15.35
C LEU A 309 -7.42 3.50 -14.69
N GLN A 310 -7.23 2.67 -13.70
CA GLN A 310 -8.28 2.01 -12.93
C GLN A 310 -8.42 2.56 -11.52
N ASP A 311 -7.32 3.02 -10.91
CA ASP A 311 -7.29 3.51 -9.54
C ASP A 311 -6.80 4.96 -9.50
N LEU A 312 -7.64 5.86 -8.97
CA LEU A 312 -7.34 7.28 -8.85
C LEU A 312 -7.61 7.75 -7.42
N ASP A 313 -6.57 8.26 -6.75
CA ASP A 313 -6.69 8.92 -5.45
C ASP A 313 -6.41 10.42 -5.57
N ILE A 314 -7.46 11.21 -5.43
CA ILE A 314 -7.48 12.68 -5.41
C ILE A 314 -8.02 13.20 -4.06
N SER A 315 -7.78 12.45 -2.99
CA SER A 315 -8.23 12.78 -1.64
C SER A 315 -7.46 13.98 -1.07
N ASN A 316 -8.08 14.67 -0.11
CA ASN A 316 -7.47 15.78 0.64
C ASN A 316 -6.94 16.91 -0.28
N LEU A 317 -7.69 17.23 -1.33
CA LEU A 317 -7.45 18.34 -2.24
C LEU A 317 -8.38 19.51 -1.89
N PRO A 318 -7.87 20.61 -1.28
CA PRO A 318 -8.72 21.68 -0.77
C PRO A 318 -9.41 22.52 -1.87
N HIS A 319 -8.87 22.49 -3.09
CA HIS A 319 -9.36 23.28 -4.23
C HIS A 319 -10.03 22.44 -5.33
N LEU A 320 -10.22 21.12 -5.07
CA LEU A 320 -11.01 20.27 -5.96
C LEU A 320 -12.49 20.40 -5.62
N SER A 321 -13.31 20.75 -6.61
CA SER A 321 -14.74 20.96 -6.46
C SER A 321 -15.57 20.02 -7.31
N ASP A 322 -16.89 20.14 -7.24
CA ASP A 322 -17.83 19.43 -8.12
C ASP A 322 -17.52 19.63 -9.61
N ASN A 323 -16.98 20.79 -10.00
CA ASN A 323 -16.60 21.04 -11.39
C ASN A 323 -15.47 20.10 -11.86
N GLY A 324 -14.49 19.83 -11.02
CA GLY A 324 -13.42 18.86 -11.31
C GLY A 324 -13.98 17.45 -11.53
N VAL A 325 -14.93 17.02 -10.70
CA VAL A 325 -15.56 15.69 -10.84
C VAL A 325 -16.47 15.63 -12.08
N LEU A 326 -17.17 16.72 -12.41
CA LEU A 326 -17.92 16.83 -13.67
C LEU A 326 -17.00 16.69 -14.91
N LEU A 327 -15.82 17.28 -14.87
CA LEU A 327 -14.81 17.12 -15.92
C LEU A 327 -14.33 15.67 -16.00
N LEU A 328 -14.07 15.01 -14.87
CA LEU A 328 -13.66 13.60 -14.81
C LEU A 328 -14.72 12.70 -15.45
N ALA A 329 -15.99 12.89 -15.11
CA ALA A 329 -17.09 12.13 -15.69
C ALA A 329 -17.20 12.31 -17.21
N LYS A 330 -16.92 13.52 -17.72
CA LYS A 330 -16.91 13.80 -19.17
C LYS A 330 -15.75 13.14 -19.91
N CYS A 331 -14.60 12.95 -19.26
CA CYS A 331 -13.42 12.35 -19.86
C CYS A 331 -13.54 10.82 -20.10
N ARG A 332 -14.57 10.18 -19.57
CA ARG A 332 -14.85 8.72 -19.72
C ARG A 332 -13.64 7.83 -19.36
N VAL A 333 -12.91 8.21 -18.29
CA VAL A 333 -11.75 7.43 -17.83
C VAL A 333 -12.26 6.11 -17.23
N PRO A 334 -11.65 4.94 -17.53
CA PRO A 334 -12.12 3.64 -17.09
C PRO A 334 -11.78 3.33 -15.61
N ILE A 335 -12.11 4.27 -14.71
CA ILE A 335 -11.79 4.16 -13.28
C ILE A 335 -12.73 3.16 -12.63
N SER A 336 -12.14 2.21 -11.88
CA SER A 336 -12.85 1.26 -11.04
C SER A 336 -12.78 1.61 -9.55
N ALA A 337 -11.71 2.28 -9.10
CA ALA A 337 -11.55 2.77 -7.74
C ALA A 337 -11.27 4.28 -7.75
N LEU A 338 -12.14 5.04 -7.08
CA LEU A 338 -12.01 6.49 -6.94
C LEU A 338 -12.05 6.88 -5.46
N ARG A 339 -10.99 7.56 -5.01
CA ARG A 339 -10.89 8.11 -3.66
C ARG A 339 -10.84 9.62 -3.72
N MET A 340 -11.79 10.28 -3.03
CA MET A 340 -11.92 11.75 -2.96
C MET A 340 -12.18 12.19 -1.51
N ARG A 341 -11.73 11.41 -0.54
CA ARG A 341 -11.99 11.72 0.88
C ARG A 341 -11.38 13.05 1.31
N GLN A 342 -12.03 13.71 2.28
CA GLN A 342 -11.54 14.97 2.86
C GLN A 342 -11.41 16.11 1.83
N CYS A 343 -12.26 16.15 0.80
CA CYS A 343 -12.33 17.25 -0.15
C CYS A 343 -13.51 18.17 0.21
N PRO A 344 -13.24 19.38 0.75
CA PRO A 344 -14.29 20.21 1.35
C PRO A 344 -15.29 20.79 0.35
N LEU A 345 -14.91 20.92 -0.93
CA LEU A 345 -15.74 21.50 -1.99
C LEU A 345 -16.46 20.45 -2.85
N ILE A 346 -16.35 19.18 -2.49
CA ILE A 346 -17.06 18.08 -3.14
C ILE A 346 -18.43 17.89 -2.47
N GLY A 347 -19.47 17.87 -3.30
CA GLY A 347 -20.86 17.79 -2.86
C GLY A 347 -21.70 16.77 -3.65
N ASP A 348 -23.01 16.84 -3.47
CA ASP A 348 -23.99 15.93 -4.07
C ASP A 348 -23.93 15.92 -5.61
N THR A 349 -23.54 17.04 -6.22
CA THR A 349 -23.37 17.18 -7.67
C THR A 349 -22.28 16.24 -8.20
N SER A 350 -21.20 16.04 -7.43
CA SER A 350 -20.14 15.09 -7.78
C SER A 350 -20.67 13.66 -7.87
N VAL A 351 -21.47 13.23 -6.89
CA VAL A 351 -22.06 11.87 -6.89
C VAL A 351 -23.02 11.69 -8.07
N MET A 352 -23.83 12.71 -8.37
CA MET A 352 -24.69 12.73 -9.54
C MET A 352 -23.89 12.61 -10.86
N ALA A 353 -22.78 13.34 -10.98
CA ALA A 353 -21.92 13.31 -12.15
C ALA A 353 -21.29 11.91 -12.35
N LEU A 354 -20.80 11.29 -11.30
CA LEU A 354 -20.25 9.93 -11.33
C LEU A 354 -21.30 8.87 -11.65
N ALA A 355 -22.55 9.07 -11.17
CA ALA A 355 -23.68 8.20 -11.46
C ALA A 355 -24.03 8.20 -12.97
N SER A 356 -23.78 9.31 -13.66
CA SER A 356 -24.03 9.45 -15.11
C SER A 356 -22.83 9.06 -15.98
N MET A 357 -21.71 8.67 -15.35
CA MET A 357 -20.49 8.29 -16.06
C MET A 357 -20.65 6.95 -16.76
N GLN A 358 -20.60 6.98 -18.10
CA GLN A 358 -20.63 5.79 -18.96
C GLN A 358 -19.23 5.57 -19.51
N VAL A 359 -18.65 4.42 -19.25
CA VAL A 359 -17.29 4.07 -19.74
C VAL A 359 -17.35 3.28 -21.05
N ASP A 360 -18.40 2.48 -21.26
CA ASP A 360 -18.58 1.62 -22.43
C ASP A 360 -20.01 1.72 -22.97
N GLU A 361 -20.17 2.01 -24.25
CA GLU A 361 -21.50 2.12 -24.90
C GLU A 361 -22.19 0.75 -25.01
N ASP A 362 -21.42 -0.34 -25.02
CA ASP A 362 -21.92 -1.71 -25.22
C ASP A 362 -22.28 -2.45 -23.92
N ARG A 363 -21.88 -1.97 -22.73
CA ARG A 363 -22.01 -2.69 -21.45
C ARG A 363 -23.10 -2.21 -20.50
N GLY A 364 -24.03 -1.41 -20.97
CA GLY A 364 -25.19 -0.95 -20.18
C GLY A 364 -24.98 0.40 -19.46
N HIS A 365 -26.04 0.87 -18.79
CA HIS A 365 -26.06 2.17 -18.14
C HIS A 365 -25.44 2.08 -16.73
N GLY A 366 -24.66 3.09 -16.34
CA GLY A 366 -24.15 3.26 -14.99
C GLY A 366 -22.63 3.33 -14.89
N SER A 367 -22.15 3.69 -13.70
CA SER A 367 -20.73 3.85 -13.40
C SER A 367 -20.00 2.51 -13.25
N SER A 368 -18.77 2.40 -13.76
CA SER A 368 -17.90 1.23 -13.61
C SER A 368 -17.25 1.11 -12.22
N LEU A 369 -17.51 2.05 -11.31
CA LEU A 369 -16.85 2.11 -10.00
C LEU A 369 -17.23 0.91 -9.11
N HIS A 370 -16.20 0.22 -8.62
CA HIS A 370 -16.28 -0.79 -7.56
C HIS A 370 -16.02 -0.18 -6.17
N LEU A 371 -15.17 0.85 -6.11
CA LEU A 371 -14.85 1.58 -4.90
C LEU A 371 -15.07 3.07 -5.11
N LEU A 372 -15.83 3.69 -4.19
CA LEU A 372 -16.00 5.13 -4.08
C LEU A 372 -15.78 5.57 -2.64
N ASP A 373 -14.74 6.37 -2.39
CA ASP A 373 -14.47 6.92 -1.07
C ASP A 373 -14.70 8.43 -1.06
N ILE A 374 -15.82 8.85 -0.44
CA ILE A 374 -16.25 10.24 -0.24
C ILE A 374 -16.31 10.60 1.25
N TYR A 375 -15.51 9.89 2.07
CA TYR A 375 -15.45 10.14 3.51
C TYR A 375 -15.03 11.59 3.81
N ASN A 376 -15.78 12.26 4.68
CA ASN A 376 -15.51 13.62 5.13
C ASN A 376 -15.42 14.67 3.99
N CYS A 377 -16.26 14.53 2.96
CA CYS A 377 -16.51 15.58 1.95
C CYS A 377 -17.58 16.54 2.42
N GLY A 378 -17.25 17.85 2.43
CA GLY A 378 -18.07 18.87 3.10
C GLY A 378 -19.46 19.11 2.51
N GLY A 379 -19.65 18.91 1.20
CA GLY A 379 -20.90 19.14 0.50
C GLY A 379 -21.77 17.91 0.26
N ILE A 380 -21.35 16.72 0.76
CA ILE A 380 -22.15 15.49 0.62
C ILE A 380 -23.25 15.46 1.68
N THR A 381 -24.49 15.41 1.21
CA THR A 381 -25.70 15.35 2.04
C THR A 381 -26.46 14.04 1.83
N GLN A 382 -27.57 13.89 2.53
CA GLN A 382 -28.46 12.73 2.36
C GLN A 382 -29.01 12.62 0.92
N LEU A 383 -29.08 13.73 0.18
CA LEU A 383 -29.55 13.74 -1.19
C LEU A 383 -28.67 12.96 -2.17
N ALA A 384 -27.36 12.87 -1.90
CA ALA A 384 -26.45 12.08 -2.70
C ALA A 384 -26.82 10.59 -2.75
N PHE A 385 -27.41 10.05 -1.67
CA PHE A 385 -27.69 8.60 -1.54
C PHE A 385 -28.72 8.09 -2.52
N ARG A 386 -29.60 8.96 -3.07
CA ARG A 386 -30.52 8.57 -4.15
C ARG A 386 -29.79 8.08 -5.41
N TRP A 387 -28.56 8.57 -5.64
CA TRP A 387 -27.75 8.20 -6.78
C TRP A 387 -26.90 6.94 -6.54
N LEU A 388 -26.66 6.55 -5.28
CA LEU A 388 -25.86 5.37 -4.93
C LEU A 388 -26.64 4.03 -5.07
N ARG A 389 -27.80 4.06 -5.74
CA ARG A 389 -28.62 2.88 -6.02
C ARG A 389 -28.09 2.11 -7.22
N LYS A 390 -28.46 0.82 -7.35
CA LYS A 390 -27.99 -0.11 -8.38
C LYS A 390 -27.97 0.42 -9.81
N PRO A 391 -29.02 1.06 -10.35
CA PRO A 391 -29.00 1.45 -11.76
C PRO A 391 -27.87 2.43 -12.10
N TYR A 392 -27.39 3.22 -11.12
CA TYR A 392 -26.36 4.23 -11.35
C TYR A 392 -24.94 3.77 -11.04
N PHE A 393 -24.76 2.87 -10.04
CA PHE A 393 -23.48 2.28 -9.65
C PHE A 393 -23.63 0.75 -9.55
N PRO A 394 -23.83 0.05 -10.66
CA PRO A 394 -24.15 -1.39 -10.63
C PRO A 394 -23.06 -2.21 -9.98
N LYS A 395 -21.79 -1.84 -10.14
CA LYS A 395 -20.62 -2.59 -9.69
C LYS A 395 -20.06 -2.16 -8.31
N LEU A 396 -20.67 -1.17 -7.63
CA LEU A 396 -20.12 -0.62 -6.40
C LEU A 396 -20.15 -1.64 -5.25
N ARG A 397 -18.96 -1.94 -4.68
CA ARG A 397 -18.74 -2.88 -3.58
C ARG A 397 -18.27 -2.20 -2.30
N TRP A 398 -17.58 -1.08 -2.43
CA TRP A 398 -16.98 -0.35 -1.33
C TRP A 398 -17.39 1.11 -1.38
N LEU A 399 -17.96 1.60 -0.30
CA LEU A 399 -18.38 2.99 -0.16
C LEU A 399 -17.88 3.57 1.16
N GLY A 400 -16.99 4.57 1.09
CA GLY A 400 -16.54 5.36 2.24
C GLY A 400 -17.42 6.60 2.41
N VAL A 401 -18.07 6.75 3.57
CA VAL A 401 -18.96 7.89 3.88
C VAL A 401 -18.69 8.42 5.28
N THR A 402 -19.06 9.69 5.52
CA THR A 402 -18.93 10.33 6.83
C THR A 402 -19.92 9.73 7.83
N GLY A 403 -19.49 9.47 9.05
CA GLY A 403 -20.31 8.89 10.11
C GLY A 403 -21.45 9.79 10.61
N SER A 404 -21.50 11.07 10.18
CA SER A 404 -22.62 12.00 10.47
C SER A 404 -23.86 11.77 9.62
N ILE A 405 -23.78 10.92 8.59
CA ILE A 405 -24.93 10.57 7.75
C ILE A 405 -25.87 9.66 8.55
N ASN A 406 -27.19 9.91 8.39
CA ASN A 406 -28.22 9.16 9.09
C ASN A 406 -28.02 7.65 8.87
N ARG A 407 -27.92 6.91 9.97
CA ARG A 407 -27.70 5.46 9.97
C ARG A 407 -28.81 4.69 9.25
N ASP A 408 -30.07 5.18 9.35
CA ASP A 408 -31.20 4.54 8.66
C ASP A 408 -31.03 4.54 7.13
N ILE A 409 -30.39 5.57 6.58
CA ILE A 409 -30.11 5.66 5.14
C ILE A 409 -29.01 4.67 4.75
N ILE A 410 -27.98 4.55 5.58
CA ILE A 410 -26.89 3.58 5.37
C ILE A 410 -27.45 2.16 5.45
N ASP A 411 -28.27 1.88 6.45
CA ASP A 411 -28.89 0.57 6.65
C ASP A 411 -29.90 0.22 5.53
N ALA A 412 -30.62 1.23 5.01
CA ALA A 412 -31.50 1.04 3.86
C ALA A 412 -30.70 0.75 2.58
N LEU A 413 -29.56 1.43 2.37
CA LEU A 413 -28.68 1.18 1.25
C LEU A 413 -28.06 -0.24 1.34
N ALA A 414 -27.61 -0.65 2.52
CA ALA A 414 -27.04 -1.97 2.76
C ALA A 414 -28.05 -3.11 2.56
N ARG A 415 -29.31 -2.91 2.97
CA ARG A 415 -30.39 -3.89 2.72
C ARG A 415 -30.67 -4.10 1.23
N ASN A 416 -30.62 -3.03 0.45
CA ASN A 416 -30.85 -3.07 -1.01
C ASN A 416 -29.60 -3.53 -1.78
N ARG A 417 -28.44 -3.64 -1.12
CA ARG A 417 -27.15 -3.99 -1.71
C ARG A 417 -26.33 -4.82 -0.72
N PRO A 418 -26.65 -6.11 -0.57
CA PRO A 418 -26.05 -6.96 0.47
C PRO A 418 -24.53 -7.14 0.34
N PHE A 419 -23.98 -6.95 -0.86
CA PHE A 419 -22.53 -7.04 -1.11
C PHE A 419 -21.81 -5.69 -1.01
N LEU A 420 -22.53 -4.60 -0.72
CA LEU A 420 -21.93 -3.27 -0.53
C LEU A 420 -21.39 -3.15 0.91
N ARG A 421 -20.08 -3.02 1.05
CA ARG A 421 -19.43 -2.64 2.31
C ARG A 421 -19.44 -1.13 2.44
N VAL A 422 -20.09 -0.61 3.47
CA VAL A 422 -20.10 0.82 3.79
C VAL A 422 -19.19 1.07 4.99
N ALA A 423 -18.12 1.84 4.78
CA ALA A 423 -17.22 2.30 5.83
C ALA A 423 -17.63 3.73 6.26
N SER A 424 -18.16 3.85 7.48
CA SER A 424 -18.62 5.12 8.06
C SER A 424 -17.64 5.75 9.06
N HIS A 425 -16.54 5.07 9.35
CA HIS A 425 -15.44 5.51 10.20
C HIS A 425 -14.22 5.88 9.34
N ALA A 426 -13.19 6.41 9.94
CA ALA A 426 -11.97 6.85 9.22
C ALA A 426 -11.17 5.71 8.56
N GLU A 427 -11.73 4.51 8.47
CA GLU A 427 -11.12 3.37 7.77
C GLU A 427 -10.81 3.76 6.33
N GLU A 428 -9.56 3.60 5.92
CA GLU A 428 -9.12 3.84 4.56
C GLU A 428 -9.32 2.58 3.73
N LEU A 429 -10.15 2.67 2.69
CA LEU A 429 -10.50 1.53 1.85
C LEU A 429 -9.40 1.26 0.82
N GLY A 430 -8.89 0.04 0.82
CA GLY A 430 -8.01 -0.46 -0.25
C GLY A 430 -6.57 0.06 -0.24
N ILE A 431 -6.09 0.70 0.84
CA ILE A 431 -4.72 1.23 0.91
C ILE A 431 -3.68 0.13 1.08
N ASP A 432 -4.02 -0.97 1.75
CA ASP A 432 -3.11 -2.11 1.99
C ASP A 432 -2.68 -2.81 0.70
N GLN A 433 -3.42 -2.66 -0.40
CA GLN A 433 -3.06 -3.26 -1.69
C GLN A 433 -1.78 -2.68 -2.31
N TRP A 434 -1.41 -1.43 -1.96
CA TRP A 434 -0.19 -0.80 -2.47
C TRP A 434 1.09 -1.37 -1.84
N ASP A 435 0.99 -1.87 -0.62
CA ASP A 435 2.12 -2.47 0.09
C ASP A 435 2.40 -3.91 -0.36
N ASN A 436 1.40 -4.59 -0.89
CA ASN A 436 1.47 -5.96 -1.42
C ASN A 436 1.55 -5.95 -2.96
N SER A 437 2.49 -5.19 -3.53
CA SER A 437 2.68 -5.08 -4.98
C SER A 437 3.04 -6.39 -5.70
N ASP A 438 3.12 -7.52 -5.00
CA ASP A 438 3.25 -8.86 -5.59
C ASP A 438 1.88 -9.51 -5.91
N SER A 439 0.77 -8.94 -5.43
CA SER A 439 -0.58 -9.36 -5.79
C SER A 439 -1.27 -8.31 -6.67
N LEU A 440 -0.87 -8.24 -7.92
CA LEU A 440 -1.62 -7.63 -9.02
C LEU A 440 -2.86 -8.47 -9.37
N TYR A 441 -3.56 -9.00 -8.38
CA TYR A 441 -4.77 -9.78 -8.59
C TYR A 441 -6.01 -8.92 -8.34
N MET A 442 -6.31 -8.04 -9.28
CA MET A 442 -7.67 -7.50 -9.46
C MET A 442 -8.59 -8.51 -10.17
N HIS A 443 -8.17 -9.78 -10.31
CA HIS A 443 -8.93 -10.79 -11.07
C HIS A 443 -10.11 -11.42 -10.32
N ASP A 444 -10.20 -11.28 -9.00
CA ASP A 444 -11.32 -11.86 -8.23
C ASP A 444 -12.62 -11.07 -8.31
N TYR A 445 -12.62 -9.86 -8.89
CA TYR A 445 -13.85 -9.05 -8.96
C TYR A 445 -14.79 -9.51 -10.08
N ASP A 446 -14.27 -10.01 -11.19
CA ASP A 446 -15.11 -10.47 -12.30
C ASP A 446 -15.88 -11.76 -11.92
N GLU A 447 -15.25 -12.70 -11.18
CA GLU A 447 -15.93 -13.90 -10.66
C GLU A 447 -17.01 -13.57 -9.63
N LEU A 448 -16.78 -12.57 -8.77
CA LEU A 448 -17.77 -12.10 -7.80
C LEU A 448 -18.93 -11.36 -8.49
N ASP A 449 -18.68 -10.62 -9.56
CA ASP A 449 -19.73 -9.96 -10.34
C ASP A 449 -20.63 -10.98 -11.05
N GLU A 450 -20.06 -12.06 -11.60
CA GLU A 450 -20.82 -13.17 -12.19
C GLU A 450 -21.67 -13.91 -11.13
N LEU A 451 -21.13 -14.16 -9.95
CA LEU A 451 -21.84 -14.79 -8.85
C LEU A 451 -23.01 -13.92 -8.34
N GLU A 452 -22.80 -12.59 -8.23
CA GLU A 452 -23.87 -11.67 -7.83
C GLU A 452 -24.97 -11.61 -8.88
N GLN A 453 -24.61 -11.57 -10.16
CA GLN A 453 -25.59 -11.57 -11.25
C GLN A 453 -26.42 -12.84 -11.22
N TRP A 454 -25.79 -14.00 -11.00
CA TRP A 454 -26.49 -15.28 -10.87
C TRP A 454 -27.44 -15.32 -9.66
N LEU A 455 -27.04 -14.79 -8.50
CA LEU A 455 -27.89 -14.71 -7.31
C LEU A 455 -29.08 -13.77 -7.51
N LEU A 456 -28.90 -12.67 -8.24
CA LEU A 456 -29.96 -11.72 -8.53
C LEU A 456 -30.95 -12.22 -9.58
N GLU A 457 -30.48 -12.99 -10.57
CA GLU A 457 -31.36 -13.65 -11.55
C GLU A 457 -32.24 -14.74 -10.89
N GLY A 458 -31.72 -15.40 -9.83
CA GLY A 458 -32.49 -16.38 -9.05
C GLY A 458 -33.56 -15.78 -8.12
N GLU A 459 -33.47 -14.50 -7.75
CA GLU A 459 -34.47 -13.83 -6.91
C GLU A 459 -35.65 -13.27 -7.71
N VAL A 460 -35.50 -13.05 -9.02
CA VAL A 460 -36.55 -12.48 -9.88
C VAL A 460 -37.70 -13.47 -10.19
N GLU A 461 -37.53 -14.79 -9.92
CA GLU A 461 -38.58 -15.78 -10.11
C GLU A 461 -39.60 -15.85 -8.97
N ASN A 462 -39.44 -15.06 -7.87
CA ASN A 462 -40.32 -15.16 -6.69
C ASN A 462 -41.00 -13.85 -6.26
N GLU A 463 -40.91 -12.74 -7.01
CA GLU A 463 -41.59 -11.49 -6.64
C GLU A 463 -42.57 -10.97 -7.70
N ASP A 464 -43.49 -11.82 -8.16
CA ASP A 464 -44.76 -11.37 -8.76
C ASP A 464 -45.89 -11.60 -7.74
N GLU A 465 -45.87 -10.84 -6.62
CA GLU A 465 -47.12 -10.56 -5.85
C GLU A 465 -46.83 -9.40 -4.85
N GLU A 466 -47.70 -8.34 -4.98
CA GLU A 466 -47.92 -7.22 -4.07
C GLU A 466 -47.03 -5.95 -4.19
N MET A 467 -47.21 -5.20 -5.28
CA MET A 467 -47.08 -3.73 -5.21
C MET A 467 -48.37 -3.12 -4.70
N VAL A 468 -48.38 -2.78 -3.43
CA VAL A 468 -49.38 -1.82 -2.89
C VAL A 468 -48.79 -0.42 -3.04
N ASP A 469 -49.38 0.37 -3.93
CA ASP A 469 -49.12 1.80 -4.11
C ASP A 469 -49.31 2.55 -2.79
N ALA A 470 -48.20 2.98 -2.19
CA ALA A 470 -48.22 4.02 -1.17
C ALA A 470 -48.06 5.39 -1.86
N GLU A 471 -49.14 6.00 -2.26
CA GLU A 471 -49.22 7.43 -2.65
C GLU A 471 -48.64 8.29 -1.51
N ILE A 472 -47.50 8.89 -1.74
CA ILE A 472 -46.96 9.95 -0.90
C ILE A 472 -47.64 11.26 -1.31
N ASN A 473 -48.52 11.69 -0.47
CA ASN A 473 -49.25 12.94 -0.52
C ASN A 473 -48.29 14.14 -0.47
N PRO A 474 -48.32 15.10 -1.45
CA PRO A 474 -47.44 16.25 -1.47
C PRO A 474 -48.10 17.46 -0.81
N LEU A 475 -48.26 17.44 0.51
CA LEU A 475 -48.65 18.62 1.28
C LEU A 475 -48.19 18.45 2.72
N MET A 476 -47.02 19.04 3.03
CA MET A 476 -46.74 19.87 4.22
C MET A 476 -45.30 20.37 4.12
N LEU A 477 -45.20 21.63 3.76
CA LEU A 477 -44.26 22.72 4.11
C LEU A 477 -42.85 22.33 4.63
#